data_24b4b2bb871d5b9627d6fd52d97ba25b
#
_entry.id   24b4b2bb871d5b9627d6fd52d97ba25b
#
_cell.length_a   1.000
_cell.length_b   1.000
_cell.length_c   1.000
_cell.angle_alpha   90.00
_cell.angle_beta   90.00
_cell.angle_gamma   90.00
#
_symmetry.space_group_name_H-M   'P 1'
#
loop_
_entity.id
_entity.type
_entity.pdbx_description
1 polymer ?
#
loop_
_entity_poly.entity_id
_entity_poly.type
_entity_poly.pdbx_seq_one_letter_code
_entity_poly.pdbx_strand_id
1 'polypeptide(L)'
;MIVAAVVVLVVVVAVVAIYLIPPPARPSVLVVGTTEVEETLDPADAYNYFSVNMLQNTMATLLTYSETGDGTLVPMLLTEVPSVANGGISGDSLTYTMRLRTGATFQDGTAINATTVKYSIDRAVKALQDPVADELRLSVPSFLLAPLRNAEDYFSTFSNFVADPANWTQTQVDSAWANYSTGSEAAVEVVNPTTVRIHMGRVWTPMGLLLAFTSMAPVNPNIYTMNAFVPAPTSISASGPYRVAAFVSGERAELVRNPTYFGTAAIMERVVIRFYADAASLALAMRSGEIDIAYRNLNPEDYNDFVGNTAYRAEQGDSAVIRYIVFNNQSSKFGDKRVRQALAYAVNRQPIVDTVFLNSTQPLYSLIPSGMFGHEDVFLTRYARNLAAAQALLTDAGYSTSTKLAFTLWYTPSRYGTTEADVATLVKQAWEETGMVTVTLNSQEWGTYRTSFRQGAFEIFLLGWFPDYLDPDNYVTPFLHYASGGTASFGSWYQNDTLDQLIELQATQGITSTERDQTLADIQDALADDVPYLPLWQTTQQVVYKPNVSGVVLDQSQFFRYFTLRVA
;
A
#
# COMPACT_ATOMS: atom_id res chain seq x y z
N MET A 1 -74.24 -14.76 21.00
CA MET A 1 -73.37 -15.84 20.54
C MET A 1 -72.64 -15.50 19.25
N ILE A 2 -73.24 -14.96 18.22
CA ILE A 2 -72.64 -14.64 16.93
C ILE A 2 -71.52 -13.60 17.06
N VAL A 3 -71.73 -12.54 17.86
CA VAL A 3 -70.73 -11.46 18.05
C VAL A 3 -69.45 -11.98 18.76
N ALA A 4 -69.60 -12.88 19.74
CA ALA A 4 -68.47 -13.48 20.44
C ALA A 4 -67.61 -14.41 19.52
N ALA A 5 -68.27 -15.15 18.61
CA ALA A 5 -67.61 -16.01 17.64
C ALA A 5 -66.79 -15.21 16.60
N VAL A 6 -67.30 -14.05 16.16
CA VAL A 6 -66.65 -13.16 15.21
C VAL A 6 -65.40 -12.52 15.86
N VAL A 7 -65.51 -12.07 17.13
CA VAL A 7 -64.33 -11.51 17.86
C VAL A 7 -63.26 -12.55 18.07
N VAL A 8 -63.58 -13.80 18.43
CA VAL A 8 -62.61 -14.89 18.59
C VAL A 8 -61.96 -15.23 17.24
N LEU A 9 -62.71 -15.26 16.15
CA LEU A 9 -62.17 -15.53 14.82
C LEU A 9 -61.20 -14.43 14.37
N VAL A 10 -61.53 -13.14 14.59
CA VAL A 10 -60.65 -12.01 14.25
C VAL A 10 -59.39 -12.03 15.10
N VAL A 11 -59.47 -12.34 16.39
CA VAL A 11 -58.29 -12.47 17.26
C VAL A 11 -57.43 -13.65 16.84
N VAL A 12 -58.00 -14.81 16.51
CA VAL A 12 -57.24 -15.97 16.02
C VAL A 12 -56.55 -15.69 14.68
N VAL A 13 -57.26 -15.03 13.75
CA VAL A 13 -56.68 -14.64 12.46
C VAL A 13 -55.56 -13.60 12.64
N ALA A 14 -55.70 -12.64 13.55
CA ALA A 14 -54.68 -11.66 13.85
C ALA A 14 -53.42 -12.31 14.52
N VAL A 15 -53.64 -13.25 15.45
CA VAL A 15 -52.54 -14.00 16.09
C VAL A 15 -51.82 -14.91 15.10
N VAL A 16 -52.56 -15.61 14.24
CA VAL A 16 -51.97 -16.46 13.18
C VAL A 16 -51.23 -15.59 12.15
N ALA A 17 -51.77 -14.40 11.79
CA ALA A 17 -51.07 -13.48 10.89
C ALA A 17 -49.76 -12.95 11.50
N ILE A 18 -49.73 -12.69 12.81
CA ILE A 18 -48.48 -12.27 13.51
C ILE A 18 -47.46 -13.41 13.56
N TYR A 19 -47.88 -14.67 13.69
CA TYR A 19 -47.00 -15.84 13.65
C TYR A 19 -46.55 -16.22 12.23
N LEU A 20 -47.27 -15.78 11.19
CA LEU A 20 -46.92 -16.03 9.80
C LEU A 20 -46.03 -14.91 9.19
N ILE A 21 -45.86 -13.77 9.88
CA ILE A 21 -44.87 -12.78 9.49
C ILE A 21 -43.50 -13.34 9.91
N PRO A 22 -42.65 -13.75 8.97
CA PRO A 22 -41.30 -14.15 9.35
C PRO A 22 -40.66 -13.00 10.15
N PRO A 23 -39.95 -13.30 11.25
CA PRO A 23 -39.25 -12.26 11.97
C PRO A 23 -38.39 -11.49 10.96
N PRO A 24 -38.25 -10.16 11.08
CA PRO A 24 -37.41 -9.39 10.20
C PRO A 24 -36.06 -10.08 10.16
N ALA A 25 -35.57 -10.40 8.96
CA ALA A 25 -34.27 -11.02 8.78
C ALA A 25 -33.27 -10.21 9.60
N ARG A 26 -32.54 -10.85 10.48
CA ARG A 26 -31.47 -10.17 11.23
C ARG A 26 -30.52 -9.60 10.18
N PRO A 27 -30.10 -8.33 10.32
CA PRO A 27 -29.14 -7.76 9.38
C PRO A 27 -27.95 -8.72 9.28
N SER A 28 -27.57 -9.07 8.06
CA SER A 28 -26.43 -9.95 7.82
C SER A 28 -25.17 -9.22 8.26
N VAL A 29 -24.60 -9.64 9.38
CA VAL A 29 -23.40 -9.05 9.99
C VAL A 29 -22.24 -10.00 9.79
N LEU A 30 -21.12 -9.48 9.30
CA LEU A 30 -19.85 -10.18 9.20
C LEU A 30 -18.85 -9.53 10.17
N VAL A 31 -18.12 -10.32 10.93
CA VAL A 31 -17.10 -9.84 11.88
C VAL A 31 -15.73 -10.21 11.38
N VAL A 32 -14.90 -9.22 11.10
CA VAL A 32 -13.50 -9.38 10.67
C VAL A 32 -12.57 -8.95 11.80
N GLY A 33 -11.62 -9.79 12.17
CA GLY A 33 -10.53 -9.43 13.09
C GLY A 33 -9.26 -9.06 12.35
N THR A 34 -8.53 -8.08 12.86
CA THR A 34 -7.22 -7.66 12.34
C THR A 34 -6.34 -7.10 13.47
N THR A 35 -5.02 -7.14 13.28
CA THR A 35 -4.04 -6.45 14.14
C THR A 35 -3.53 -5.16 13.50
N GLU A 36 -4.06 -4.79 12.34
CA GLU A 36 -3.73 -3.52 11.69
C GLU A 36 -4.26 -2.34 12.51
N VAL A 37 -3.64 -1.20 12.34
CA VAL A 37 -4.03 0.03 13.02
C VAL A 37 -4.40 1.11 12.00
N GLU A 38 -5.34 1.95 12.39
CA GLU A 38 -5.66 3.15 11.63
C GLU A 38 -4.68 4.28 11.94
N GLU A 39 -4.44 5.14 10.94
CA GLU A 39 -3.76 6.42 11.14
C GLU A 39 -4.72 7.57 10.79
N THR A 40 -5.23 7.59 9.57
CA THR A 40 -6.20 8.57 9.07
C THR A 40 -7.08 7.94 8.02
N LEU A 41 -8.31 8.45 7.84
CA LEU A 41 -9.19 8.09 6.72
C LEU A 41 -9.44 9.30 5.79
N ASP A 42 -8.56 10.29 5.80
CA ASP A 42 -8.54 11.33 4.77
C ASP A 42 -7.79 10.79 3.53
N PRO A 43 -8.41 10.69 2.34
CA PRO A 43 -7.76 10.16 1.14
C PRO A 43 -6.51 10.94 0.72
N ALA A 44 -6.43 12.22 1.07
CA ALA A 44 -5.24 13.02 0.79
C ALA A 44 -4.06 12.67 1.72
N ASP A 45 -4.28 11.93 2.81
CA ASP A 45 -3.24 11.64 3.82
C ASP A 45 -3.12 10.16 4.19
N ALA A 46 -4.12 9.35 3.88
CA ALA A 46 -4.14 7.92 4.20
C ALA A 46 -3.06 7.17 3.41
N TYR A 47 -2.10 6.59 4.13
CA TYR A 47 -0.96 5.92 3.52
C TYR A 47 -0.52 4.64 4.25
N ASN A 48 -1.30 4.16 5.21
CA ASN A 48 -1.09 2.82 5.75
C ASN A 48 -2.08 1.82 5.15
N TYR A 49 -1.77 0.53 5.28
CA TYR A 49 -2.56 -0.52 4.68
C TYR A 49 -4.03 -0.48 5.11
N PHE A 50 -4.31 -0.38 6.42
CA PHE A 50 -5.67 -0.41 6.94
C PHE A 50 -6.50 0.78 6.45
N SER A 51 -5.94 1.98 6.52
CA SER A 51 -6.60 3.20 6.06
C SER A 51 -6.93 3.14 4.56
N VAL A 52 -5.96 2.71 3.73
CA VAL A 52 -6.16 2.53 2.29
C VAL A 52 -7.24 1.48 2.01
N ASN A 53 -7.21 0.31 2.68
CA ASN A 53 -8.22 -0.74 2.51
C ASN A 53 -9.62 -0.27 2.92
N MET A 54 -9.74 0.48 4.02
CA MET A 54 -10.99 1.10 4.44
C MET A 54 -11.54 2.05 3.38
N LEU A 55 -10.69 2.92 2.84
CA LEU A 55 -11.07 3.88 1.80
C LEU A 55 -11.49 3.17 0.50
N GLN A 56 -10.79 2.11 0.09
CA GLN A 56 -11.16 1.31 -1.09
C GLN A 56 -12.55 0.66 -0.97
N ASN A 57 -13.02 0.36 0.25
CA ASN A 57 -14.35 -0.18 0.50
C ASN A 57 -15.43 0.90 0.69
N THR A 58 -15.05 2.14 0.99
CA THR A 58 -15.98 3.23 1.32
C THR A 58 -16.01 4.36 0.30
N MET A 59 -14.99 4.46 -0.55
CA MET A 59 -14.89 5.49 -1.59
C MET A 59 -14.78 4.86 -2.97
N ALA A 60 -15.31 5.53 -3.97
CA ALA A 60 -15.15 5.17 -5.36
C ALA A 60 -13.94 5.89 -5.94
N THR A 61 -13.00 5.15 -6.50
CA THR A 61 -11.87 5.65 -7.27
C THR A 61 -12.24 5.84 -8.75
N LEU A 62 -11.37 6.42 -9.54
CA LEU A 62 -11.61 6.60 -10.98
C LEU A 62 -11.61 5.25 -11.71
N LEU A 63 -10.62 4.40 -11.45
CA LEU A 63 -10.52 2.99 -11.83
C LEU A 63 -10.46 2.13 -10.56
N THR A 64 -10.63 0.83 -10.70
CA THR A 64 -10.40 -0.15 -9.63
C THR A 64 -9.81 -1.43 -10.19
N TYR A 65 -9.31 -2.31 -9.34
CA TYR A 65 -8.88 -3.65 -9.74
C TYR A 65 -10.08 -4.59 -9.84
N SER A 66 -10.04 -5.48 -10.83
CA SER A 66 -11.05 -6.52 -11.08
C SER A 66 -11.33 -7.35 -9.82
N GLU A 67 -12.58 -7.77 -9.66
CA GLU A 67 -13.00 -8.67 -8.57
C GLU A 67 -12.51 -10.12 -8.79
N THR A 68 -11.95 -10.43 -9.96
CA THR A 68 -11.41 -11.76 -10.27
C THR A 68 -10.02 -12.02 -9.68
N GLY A 69 -9.36 -10.98 -9.18
CA GLY A 69 -8.03 -11.09 -8.57
C GLY A 69 -6.88 -11.19 -9.58
N ASP A 70 -7.12 -10.89 -10.85
CA ASP A 70 -6.13 -10.97 -11.94
C ASP A 70 -5.27 -9.68 -12.09
N GLY A 71 -5.45 -8.69 -11.22
CA GLY A 71 -4.74 -7.41 -11.28
C GLY A 71 -5.18 -6.47 -12.40
N THR A 72 -6.18 -6.83 -13.20
CA THR A 72 -6.69 -6.01 -14.30
C THR A 72 -7.41 -4.77 -13.78
N LEU A 73 -7.11 -3.60 -14.36
CA LEU A 73 -7.86 -2.37 -14.10
C LEU A 73 -9.20 -2.37 -14.83
N VAL A 74 -10.26 -2.00 -14.11
CA VAL A 74 -11.61 -1.84 -14.65
C VAL A 74 -12.18 -0.47 -14.29
N PRO A 75 -13.12 0.07 -15.09
CA PRO A 75 -13.77 1.34 -14.81
C PRO A 75 -14.59 1.29 -13.51
N MET A 76 -14.45 2.32 -12.64
CA MET A 76 -15.31 2.52 -11.49
C MET A 76 -16.11 3.81 -11.63
N LEU A 77 -15.53 5.00 -11.47
CA LEU A 77 -16.18 6.28 -11.80
C LEU A 77 -16.00 6.66 -13.27
N LEU A 78 -14.98 6.16 -13.94
CA LEU A 78 -14.82 6.33 -15.37
C LEU A 78 -15.77 5.41 -16.14
N THR A 79 -16.05 5.74 -17.40
CA THR A 79 -16.83 4.91 -18.34
C THR A 79 -15.98 3.87 -19.06
N GLU A 80 -14.65 4.08 -19.10
CA GLU A 80 -13.68 3.23 -19.78
C GLU A 80 -12.29 3.42 -19.16
N VAL A 81 -11.40 2.47 -19.34
CA VAL A 81 -9.97 2.62 -19.01
C VAL A 81 -9.32 3.49 -20.09
N PRO A 82 -8.69 4.63 -19.75
CA PRO A 82 -8.05 5.50 -20.73
C PRO A 82 -6.92 4.77 -21.49
N SER A 83 -6.87 4.94 -22.79
CA SER A 83 -5.82 4.42 -23.67
C SER A 83 -5.60 5.34 -24.87
N VAL A 84 -4.49 5.18 -25.58
CA VAL A 84 -4.26 5.88 -26.85
C VAL A 84 -5.31 5.49 -27.88
N ALA A 85 -5.71 4.22 -27.91
CA ALA A 85 -6.67 3.69 -28.89
C ALA A 85 -8.07 4.30 -28.78
N ASN A 86 -8.54 4.62 -27.55
CA ASN A 86 -9.86 5.26 -27.32
C ASN A 86 -9.77 6.79 -27.19
N GLY A 87 -8.59 7.38 -27.40
CA GLY A 87 -8.35 8.82 -27.24
C GLY A 87 -8.40 9.30 -25.81
N GLY A 88 -8.38 8.38 -24.85
CA GLY A 88 -8.27 8.67 -23.42
C GLY A 88 -6.87 9.08 -23.01
N ILE A 89 -5.85 8.73 -23.80
CA ILE A 89 -4.46 9.18 -23.64
C ILE A 89 -4.03 9.80 -24.96
N SER A 90 -3.40 10.99 -24.91
CA SER A 90 -2.85 11.65 -26.10
C SER A 90 -1.68 10.86 -26.68
N GLY A 91 -1.39 11.04 -27.98
CA GLY A 91 -0.32 10.31 -28.66
C GLY A 91 1.09 10.58 -28.11
N ASP A 92 1.30 11.69 -27.41
CA ASP A 92 2.54 12.04 -26.69
C ASP A 92 2.53 11.56 -25.23
N SER A 93 1.46 10.90 -24.78
CA SER A 93 1.25 10.40 -23.41
C SER A 93 1.26 11.47 -22.31
N LEU A 94 1.11 12.75 -22.68
CA LEU A 94 1.13 13.87 -21.73
C LEU A 94 -0.25 14.35 -21.29
N THR A 95 -1.33 13.84 -21.89
CA THR A 95 -2.70 14.23 -21.52
C THR A 95 -3.60 13.02 -21.39
N TYR A 96 -4.23 12.89 -20.23
CA TYR A 96 -5.24 11.88 -19.93
C TYR A 96 -6.62 12.53 -19.96
N THR A 97 -7.47 12.15 -20.93
CA THR A 97 -8.86 12.62 -21.05
C THR A 97 -9.79 11.54 -20.49
N MET A 98 -10.43 11.83 -19.38
CA MET A 98 -11.23 10.88 -18.62
C MET A 98 -12.71 11.26 -18.69
N ARG A 99 -13.56 10.27 -19.03
CA ARG A 99 -15.02 10.42 -19.11
C ARG A 99 -15.65 9.78 -17.89
N LEU A 100 -16.35 10.58 -17.11
CA LEU A 100 -17.04 10.15 -15.89
C LEU A 100 -18.43 9.61 -16.22
N ARG A 101 -18.86 8.58 -15.49
CA ARG A 101 -20.26 8.16 -15.50
C ARG A 101 -21.15 9.24 -14.92
N THR A 102 -22.39 9.27 -15.35
CA THR A 102 -23.42 10.17 -14.81
C THR A 102 -24.15 9.50 -13.64
N GLY A 103 -24.69 10.30 -12.72
CA GLY A 103 -25.54 9.83 -11.63
C GLY A 103 -24.81 9.29 -10.40
N ALA A 104 -23.46 9.26 -10.40
CA ALA A 104 -22.69 8.94 -9.21
C ALA A 104 -22.81 10.08 -8.17
N THR A 105 -23.04 9.72 -6.91
CA THR A 105 -23.18 10.67 -5.81
C THR A 105 -22.40 10.21 -4.58
N PHE A 106 -22.05 11.15 -3.73
CA PHE A 106 -21.69 10.86 -2.36
C PHE A 106 -22.93 10.45 -1.55
N GLN A 107 -22.73 9.92 -0.35
CA GLN A 107 -23.80 9.42 0.51
C GLN A 107 -24.85 10.50 0.91
N ASP A 108 -24.47 11.78 0.88
CA ASP A 108 -25.35 12.92 1.16
C ASP A 108 -26.13 13.43 -0.07
N GLY A 109 -25.95 12.77 -1.22
CA GLY A 109 -26.55 13.13 -2.50
C GLY A 109 -25.78 14.17 -3.32
N THR A 110 -24.67 14.70 -2.83
CA THR A 110 -23.80 15.59 -3.59
C THR A 110 -23.26 14.87 -4.82
N ALA A 111 -23.37 15.47 -6.00
CA ALA A 111 -22.98 14.84 -7.26
C ALA A 111 -21.44 14.71 -7.39
N ILE A 112 -21.01 13.56 -7.90
CA ILE A 112 -19.62 13.35 -8.34
C ILE A 112 -19.53 13.73 -9.81
N ASN A 113 -18.71 14.73 -10.14
CA ASN A 113 -18.52 15.25 -11.48
C ASN A 113 -17.07 15.73 -11.70
N ALA A 114 -16.78 16.25 -12.88
CA ALA A 114 -15.43 16.71 -13.22
C ALA A 114 -14.87 17.79 -12.26
N THR A 115 -15.74 18.64 -11.71
CA THR A 115 -15.34 19.66 -10.73
C THR A 115 -14.93 19.04 -9.40
N THR A 116 -15.66 18.02 -8.92
CA THR A 116 -15.29 17.32 -7.68
C THR A 116 -14.02 16.49 -7.86
N VAL A 117 -13.80 15.88 -9.04
CA VAL A 117 -12.55 15.18 -9.36
C VAL A 117 -11.36 16.14 -9.33
N LYS A 118 -11.47 17.27 -10.05
CA LYS A 118 -10.41 18.31 -10.01
C LYS A 118 -10.15 18.78 -8.58
N TYR A 119 -11.19 19.12 -7.84
CA TYR A 119 -11.08 19.54 -6.45
C TYR A 119 -10.29 18.55 -5.59
N SER A 120 -10.54 17.26 -5.78
CA SER A 120 -9.94 16.21 -4.97
C SER A 120 -8.46 15.99 -5.28
N ILE A 121 -8.12 16.00 -6.58
CA ILE A 121 -6.71 15.88 -7.02
C ILE A 121 -5.93 17.13 -6.60
N ASP A 122 -6.47 18.32 -6.80
CA ASP A 122 -5.86 19.57 -6.36
C ASP A 122 -5.61 19.55 -4.83
N ARG A 123 -6.59 19.06 -4.06
CA ARG A 123 -6.47 18.93 -2.60
C ARG A 123 -5.37 17.95 -2.17
N ALA A 124 -5.20 16.85 -2.89
CA ALA A 124 -4.16 15.86 -2.60
C ALA A 124 -2.74 16.37 -2.89
N VAL A 125 -2.61 17.35 -3.79
CA VAL A 125 -1.32 18.03 -4.10
C VAL A 125 -1.04 19.18 -3.14
N LYS A 126 -2.07 19.90 -2.69
CA LYS A 126 -1.91 21.11 -1.86
C LYS A 126 -1.35 20.77 -0.47
N ALA A 127 -0.49 21.63 0.06
CA ALA A 127 -0.16 21.61 1.47
C ALA A 127 -1.39 22.00 2.31
N LEU A 128 -1.74 21.15 3.29
CA LEU A 128 -2.93 21.28 4.12
C LEU A 128 -2.54 21.45 5.58
N GLN A 129 -3.37 22.18 6.33
CA GLN A 129 -3.21 22.28 7.77
C GLN A 129 -3.47 20.93 8.43
N ASP A 130 -2.51 20.43 9.19
CA ASP A 130 -2.69 19.27 10.06
C ASP A 130 -3.30 19.75 11.39
N PRO A 131 -4.54 19.36 11.70
CA PRO A 131 -5.22 19.86 12.90
C PRO A 131 -4.70 19.22 14.20
N VAL A 132 -3.89 18.16 14.10
CA VAL A 132 -3.30 17.45 15.25
C VAL A 132 -1.90 17.96 15.54
N ALA A 133 -1.06 18.07 14.51
CA ALA A 133 0.31 18.59 14.64
C ALA A 133 0.36 20.14 14.64
N ASP A 134 -0.75 20.80 14.30
CA ASP A 134 -0.87 22.27 14.13
C ASP A 134 0.19 22.85 13.17
N GLU A 135 0.44 22.13 12.07
CA GLU A 135 1.41 22.52 11.04
C GLU A 135 0.82 22.44 9.64
N LEU A 136 1.34 23.27 8.73
CA LEU A 136 1.05 23.18 7.30
C LEU A 136 2.05 22.22 6.65
N ARG A 137 1.54 21.14 6.05
CA ARG A 137 2.39 20.13 5.42
C ARG A 137 1.78 19.56 4.14
N LEU A 138 2.62 18.98 3.30
CA LEU A 138 2.17 18.15 2.18
C LEU A 138 1.56 16.84 2.71
N SER A 139 0.64 16.28 1.95
CA SER A 139 0.09 14.96 2.22
C SER A 139 1.17 13.87 2.10
N VAL A 140 1.02 12.76 2.85
CA VAL A 140 1.99 11.67 2.79
C VAL A 140 2.10 11.07 1.39
N PRO A 141 0.99 10.77 0.66
CA PRO A 141 1.07 10.23 -0.70
C PRO A 141 1.29 11.29 -1.79
N SER A 142 1.57 12.55 -1.47
CA SER A 142 1.73 13.61 -2.48
C SER A 142 2.82 13.33 -3.51
N PHE A 143 3.89 12.63 -3.12
CA PHE A 143 4.97 12.27 -4.04
C PHE A 143 4.51 11.44 -5.25
N LEU A 144 3.41 10.67 -5.12
CA LEU A 144 2.80 9.93 -6.23
C LEU A 144 2.21 10.85 -7.29
N LEU A 145 1.93 12.11 -6.94
CA LEU A 145 1.36 13.12 -7.82
C LEU A 145 2.41 14.05 -8.44
N ALA A 146 3.69 13.86 -8.11
CA ALA A 146 4.80 14.65 -8.68
C ALA A 146 4.88 14.63 -10.22
N PRO A 147 4.50 13.54 -10.93
CA PRO A 147 4.50 13.55 -12.39
C PRO A 147 3.44 14.45 -13.04
N LEU A 148 2.47 14.97 -12.28
CA LEU A 148 1.49 15.93 -12.79
C LEU A 148 2.17 17.27 -13.13
N ARG A 149 1.68 17.96 -14.16
CA ARG A 149 2.22 19.26 -14.60
C ARG A 149 2.32 20.23 -13.42
N ASN A 150 3.49 20.85 -13.24
CA ASN A 150 3.78 21.85 -12.20
C ASN A 150 3.66 21.35 -10.74
N ALA A 151 3.37 20.05 -10.50
CA ALA A 151 3.26 19.54 -9.14
C ALA A 151 4.63 19.47 -8.46
N GLU A 152 5.66 19.01 -9.15
CA GLU A 152 7.02 18.90 -8.63
C GLU A 152 7.60 20.28 -8.28
N ASP A 153 7.35 21.29 -9.12
CA ASP A 153 7.73 22.69 -8.85
C ASP A 153 7.03 23.22 -7.58
N TYR A 154 5.75 22.91 -7.41
CA TYR A 154 5.02 23.28 -6.21
C TYR A 154 5.59 22.59 -4.96
N PHE A 155 5.84 21.29 -5.02
CA PHE A 155 6.40 20.54 -3.88
C PHE A 155 7.78 21.05 -3.49
N SER A 156 8.66 21.29 -4.45
CA SER A 156 10.00 21.82 -4.23
C SER A 156 9.94 23.23 -3.63
N THR A 157 9.08 24.11 -4.17
CA THR A 157 8.90 25.46 -3.65
C THR A 157 8.36 25.46 -2.22
N PHE A 158 7.37 24.63 -1.92
CA PHE A 158 6.82 24.50 -0.56
C PHE A 158 7.85 23.92 0.42
N SER A 159 8.59 22.89 0.04
CA SER A 159 9.63 22.28 0.86
C SER A 159 10.75 23.27 1.19
N ASN A 160 11.18 24.05 0.21
CA ASN A 160 12.18 25.11 0.40
C ASN A 160 11.66 26.22 1.32
N PHE A 161 10.39 26.62 1.18
CA PHE A 161 9.76 27.60 2.07
C PHE A 161 9.75 27.13 3.54
N VAL A 162 9.43 25.84 3.78
CA VAL A 162 9.44 25.28 5.13
C VAL A 162 10.87 25.17 5.70
N ALA A 163 11.83 24.76 4.86
CA ALA A 163 13.22 24.57 5.28
C ALA A 163 13.98 25.89 5.48
N ASP A 164 13.71 26.92 4.69
CA ASP A 164 14.41 28.22 4.69
C ASP A 164 13.46 29.40 4.48
N PRO A 165 12.61 29.73 5.46
CA PRO A 165 11.62 30.81 5.36
C PRO A 165 12.24 32.22 5.28
N ALA A 166 13.56 32.35 5.45
CA ALA A 166 14.26 33.62 5.27
C ALA A 166 14.48 33.95 3.78
N ASN A 167 14.69 32.94 2.94
CA ASN A 167 14.97 33.08 1.52
C ASN A 167 13.76 32.72 0.61
N TRP A 168 12.76 32.04 1.15
CA TRP A 168 11.53 31.64 0.44
C TRP A 168 10.31 32.32 1.06
N THR A 169 9.37 32.71 0.24
CA THR A 169 8.20 33.49 0.68
C THR A 169 6.89 32.78 0.38
N GLN A 170 5.85 33.06 1.16
CA GLN A 170 4.50 32.58 0.89
C GLN A 170 4.01 32.95 -0.53
N THR A 171 4.40 34.14 -1.04
CA THR A 171 4.05 34.55 -2.41
C THR A 171 4.61 33.62 -3.49
N GLN A 172 5.81 33.06 -3.28
CA GLN A 172 6.37 32.06 -4.21
C GLN A 172 5.58 30.76 -4.17
N VAL A 173 5.21 30.29 -2.96
CA VAL A 173 4.34 29.11 -2.77
C VAL A 173 2.98 29.33 -3.43
N ASP A 174 2.36 30.49 -3.23
CA ASP A 174 1.07 30.84 -3.83
C ASP A 174 1.15 30.91 -5.36
N SER A 175 2.26 31.42 -5.90
CA SER A 175 2.51 31.48 -7.35
C SER A 175 2.70 30.08 -7.94
N ALA A 176 3.49 29.22 -7.30
CA ALA A 176 3.67 27.82 -7.73
C ALA A 176 2.35 27.06 -7.67
N TRP A 177 1.56 27.27 -6.62
CA TRP A 177 0.22 26.71 -6.50
C TRP A 177 -0.71 27.20 -7.61
N ALA A 178 -0.70 28.47 -7.94
CA ALA A 178 -1.51 29.04 -9.02
C ALA A 178 -1.13 28.42 -10.39
N ASN A 179 0.15 28.24 -10.66
CA ASN A 179 0.64 27.59 -11.87
C ASN A 179 0.14 26.13 -11.98
N TYR A 180 0.14 25.39 -10.87
CA TYR A 180 -0.38 24.02 -10.82
C TYR A 180 -1.90 23.98 -11.03
N SER A 181 -2.67 24.84 -10.35
CA SER A 181 -4.10 24.64 -10.13
C SER A 181 -5.01 25.46 -11.05
N THR A 182 -4.50 26.52 -11.71
CA THR A 182 -5.33 27.48 -12.46
C THR A 182 -4.77 27.82 -13.86
N GLY A 183 -5.63 28.38 -14.71
CA GLY A 183 -5.25 28.83 -16.04
C GLY A 183 -5.02 27.74 -17.06
N SER A 184 -4.33 28.07 -18.15
CA SER A 184 -4.00 27.15 -19.26
C SER A 184 -2.94 26.12 -18.88
N GLU A 185 -2.18 26.37 -17.82
CA GLU A 185 -1.10 25.51 -17.32
C GLU A 185 -1.56 24.59 -16.18
N ALA A 186 -2.83 24.67 -15.79
CA ALA A 186 -3.36 23.81 -14.72
C ALA A 186 -3.14 22.32 -15.02
N ALA A 187 -2.72 21.56 -14.00
CA ALA A 187 -2.52 20.12 -14.11
C ALA A 187 -3.83 19.37 -14.33
N VAL A 188 -4.93 19.87 -13.79
CA VAL A 188 -6.26 19.26 -13.93
C VAL A 188 -7.23 20.27 -14.52
N GLU A 189 -7.82 19.91 -15.67
CA GLU A 189 -8.76 20.75 -16.43
C GLU A 189 -10.17 20.15 -16.38
N VAL A 190 -11.18 20.96 -16.06
CA VAL A 190 -12.59 20.61 -16.22
C VAL A 190 -13.04 21.00 -17.61
N VAL A 191 -13.18 20.02 -18.51
CA VAL A 191 -13.62 20.26 -19.90
C VAL A 191 -15.12 20.49 -19.96
N ASN A 192 -15.88 19.67 -19.24
CA ASN A 192 -17.34 19.79 -19.06
C ASN A 192 -17.72 18.96 -17.80
N PRO A 193 -19.00 18.97 -17.36
CA PRO A 193 -19.38 18.29 -16.12
C PRO A 193 -19.03 16.80 -16.02
N THR A 194 -18.82 16.10 -17.15
CA THR A 194 -18.52 14.66 -17.21
C THR A 194 -17.15 14.36 -17.81
N THR A 195 -16.34 15.36 -18.10
CA THR A 195 -15.02 15.16 -18.71
C THR A 195 -13.97 15.99 -17.98
N VAL A 196 -12.97 15.32 -17.46
CA VAL A 196 -11.78 15.92 -16.85
C VAL A 196 -10.53 15.52 -17.63
N ARG A 197 -9.58 16.43 -17.77
CA ARG A 197 -8.23 16.14 -18.29
C ARG A 197 -7.21 16.28 -17.19
N ILE A 198 -6.24 15.38 -17.20
CA ILE A 198 -5.02 15.48 -16.40
C ILE A 198 -3.87 15.72 -17.38
N HIS A 199 -3.10 16.76 -17.12
CA HIS A 199 -1.88 17.10 -17.86
C HIS A 199 -0.66 16.67 -17.05
N MET A 200 0.20 15.90 -17.69
CA MET A 200 1.45 15.41 -17.11
C MET A 200 2.57 16.42 -17.35
N GLY A 201 3.48 16.55 -16.40
CA GLY A 201 4.73 17.30 -16.55
C GLY A 201 5.78 16.51 -17.31
N ARG A 202 5.67 15.19 -17.27
CA ARG A 202 6.51 14.22 -17.99
C ARG A 202 5.71 12.99 -18.34
N VAL A 203 6.16 12.23 -19.33
CA VAL A 203 5.58 10.90 -19.60
C VAL A 203 5.85 10.01 -18.39
N TRP A 204 4.79 9.41 -17.88
CA TRP A 204 4.87 8.45 -16.77
C TRP A 204 3.78 7.39 -16.95
N THR A 205 4.18 6.26 -17.46
CA THR A 205 3.29 5.17 -17.87
C THR A 205 2.43 4.61 -16.72
N PRO A 206 2.93 4.53 -15.43
CA PRO A 206 2.11 4.02 -14.34
C PRO A 206 0.91 4.92 -13.94
N MET A 207 0.75 6.10 -14.52
CA MET A 207 -0.38 7.01 -14.21
C MET A 207 -1.75 6.32 -14.25
N GLY A 208 -1.94 5.39 -15.21
CA GLY A 208 -3.19 4.62 -15.31
C GLY A 208 -3.50 3.80 -14.06
N LEU A 209 -2.48 3.23 -13.41
CA LEU A 209 -2.60 2.45 -12.17
C LEU A 209 -2.88 3.35 -10.96
N LEU A 210 -2.31 4.57 -10.96
CA LEU A 210 -2.57 5.55 -9.90
C LEU A 210 -4.05 5.98 -9.85
N LEU A 211 -4.77 5.94 -10.99
CA LEU A 211 -6.22 6.24 -11.02
C LEU A 211 -7.06 5.28 -10.16
N ALA A 212 -6.52 4.14 -9.77
CA ALA A 212 -7.15 3.19 -8.85
C ALA A 212 -6.72 3.41 -7.38
N PHE A 213 -5.75 4.28 -7.12
CA PHE A 213 -5.28 4.55 -5.78
C PHE A 213 -6.17 5.57 -5.05
N THR A 214 -6.28 5.45 -3.74
CA THR A 214 -7.22 6.23 -2.93
C THR A 214 -6.94 7.72 -2.87
N SER A 215 -5.68 8.16 -3.07
CA SER A 215 -5.36 9.59 -3.17
C SER A 215 -6.00 10.29 -4.38
N MET A 216 -6.41 9.51 -5.40
CA MET A 216 -7.14 9.98 -6.58
C MET A 216 -8.66 9.87 -6.42
N ALA A 217 -9.16 9.35 -5.28
CA ALA A 217 -10.60 9.22 -5.04
C ALA A 217 -11.25 10.60 -4.88
N PRO A 218 -12.37 10.88 -5.57
CA PRO A 218 -13.13 12.10 -5.33
C PRO A 218 -13.64 12.21 -3.90
N VAL A 219 -13.47 13.38 -3.32
CA VAL A 219 -13.96 13.74 -1.97
C VAL A 219 -15.08 14.77 -2.05
N ASN A 220 -15.99 14.76 -1.09
CA ASN A 220 -17.06 15.75 -0.99
C ASN A 220 -16.51 17.08 -0.49
N PRO A 221 -16.57 18.17 -1.28
CA PRO A 221 -16.03 19.48 -0.89
C PRO A 221 -16.73 20.10 0.35
N ASN A 222 -17.93 19.64 0.67
CA ASN A 222 -18.66 20.11 1.86
C ASN A 222 -18.09 19.55 3.17
N ILE A 223 -17.29 18.46 3.10
CA ILE A 223 -16.69 17.78 4.24
C ILE A 223 -15.18 17.97 4.22
N TYR A 224 -14.56 17.74 3.09
CA TYR A 224 -13.10 17.82 2.91
C TYR A 224 -12.72 19.20 2.38
N THR A 225 -12.30 20.09 3.27
CA THR A 225 -11.91 21.43 2.88
C THR A 225 -10.58 21.45 2.12
N MET A 226 -10.36 22.50 1.31
CA MET A 226 -9.12 22.69 0.55
C MET A 226 -7.92 23.13 1.43
N ASN A 227 -8.12 23.34 2.72
CA ASN A 227 -7.12 23.97 3.57
C ASN A 227 -6.69 23.14 4.78
N ALA A 228 -7.38 22.02 5.06
CA ALA A 228 -7.04 21.18 6.22
C ALA A 228 -7.34 19.69 5.95
N PHE A 229 -6.60 18.83 6.63
CA PHE A 229 -6.94 17.42 6.73
C PHE A 229 -8.17 17.20 7.60
N VAL A 230 -8.89 16.11 7.37
CA VAL A 230 -10.06 15.72 8.17
C VAL A 230 -9.60 14.82 9.32
N PRO A 231 -9.75 15.26 10.58
CA PRO A 231 -9.16 14.55 11.71
C PRO A 231 -9.94 13.30 12.15
N ALA A 232 -11.24 13.18 11.79
CA ALA A 232 -12.10 12.14 12.35
C ALA A 232 -12.57 11.14 11.30
N PRO A 233 -12.40 9.82 11.52
CA PRO A 233 -12.82 8.78 10.59
C PRO A 233 -14.33 8.76 10.28
N THR A 234 -15.17 9.21 11.21
CA THR A 234 -16.65 9.25 11.04
C THR A 234 -17.13 10.38 10.14
N SER A 235 -16.27 11.33 9.80
CA SER A 235 -16.61 12.45 8.89
C SER A 235 -16.48 12.10 7.41
N ILE A 236 -16.22 10.84 7.07
CA ILE A 236 -16.01 10.39 5.69
C ILE A 236 -17.31 10.46 4.90
N SER A 237 -17.30 11.18 3.79
CA SER A 237 -18.38 11.12 2.82
C SER A 237 -18.13 9.98 1.84
N ALA A 238 -18.77 8.86 2.08
CA ALA A 238 -18.64 7.67 1.24
C ALA A 238 -19.25 7.85 -0.14
N SER A 239 -18.63 7.25 -1.13
CA SER A 239 -19.14 7.09 -2.50
C SER A 239 -19.03 5.64 -2.99
N GLY A 240 -18.45 4.75 -2.17
CA GLY A 240 -18.25 3.34 -2.43
C GLY A 240 -19.40 2.46 -1.93
N PRO A 241 -19.20 1.11 -1.97
CA PRO A 241 -20.22 0.11 -1.59
C PRO A 241 -20.63 0.15 -0.11
N TYR A 242 -19.74 0.63 0.75
CA TYR A 242 -19.99 0.82 2.18
C TYR A 242 -19.81 2.27 2.60
N ARG A 243 -20.35 2.61 3.79
CA ARG A 243 -20.07 3.84 4.53
C ARG A 243 -19.65 3.49 5.96
N VAL A 244 -18.82 4.32 6.57
CA VAL A 244 -18.45 4.19 7.99
C VAL A 244 -19.65 4.62 8.84
N ALA A 245 -20.16 3.71 9.67
CA ALA A 245 -21.28 3.97 10.59
C ALA A 245 -20.77 4.28 12.00
N ALA A 246 -19.67 3.66 12.42
CA ALA A 246 -19.02 3.91 13.69
C ALA A 246 -17.53 3.64 13.57
N PHE A 247 -16.76 4.34 14.38
CA PHE A 247 -15.32 4.13 14.51
C PHE A 247 -14.92 4.41 15.95
N VAL A 248 -14.29 3.42 16.59
CA VAL A 248 -13.73 3.54 17.93
C VAL A 248 -12.27 3.11 17.82
N SER A 249 -11.36 4.07 17.93
CA SER A 249 -9.91 3.85 17.76
C SER A 249 -9.42 2.72 18.67
N GLY A 250 -8.63 1.81 18.14
CA GLY A 250 -8.09 0.65 18.83
C GLY A 250 -9.11 -0.43 19.23
N GLU A 251 -10.41 -0.25 18.94
CA GLU A 251 -11.46 -1.21 19.31
C GLU A 251 -12.16 -1.79 18.07
N ARG A 252 -12.82 -0.94 17.28
CA ARG A 252 -13.59 -1.39 16.11
C ARG A 252 -13.92 -0.30 15.11
N ALA A 253 -14.14 -0.73 13.86
CA ALA A 253 -14.82 0.04 12.83
C ALA A 253 -16.10 -0.70 12.39
N GLU A 254 -17.18 0.05 12.10
CA GLU A 254 -18.42 -0.52 11.57
C GLU A 254 -18.72 0.07 10.20
N LEU A 255 -18.81 -0.80 9.21
CA LEU A 255 -19.25 -0.48 7.86
C LEU A 255 -20.69 -0.91 7.67
N VAL A 256 -21.51 -0.05 7.05
CA VAL A 256 -22.87 -0.39 6.64
C VAL A 256 -23.01 -0.18 5.15
N ARG A 257 -23.82 -1.04 4.50
CA ARG A 257 -24.10 -0.95 3.06
C ARG A 257 -24.52 0.46 2.69
N ASN A 258 -23.95 0.98 1.62
CA ASN A 258 -24.34 2.28 1.06
C ASN A 258 -25.52 2.09 0.11
N PRO A 259 -26.73 2.54 0.45
CA PRO A 259 -27.92 2.33 -0.39
C PRO A 259 -27.94 3.18 -1.66
N THR A 260 -27.09 4.21 -1.73
CA THR A 260 -27.00 5.13 -2.87
C THR A 260 -25.79 4.80 -3.77
N TYR A 261 -25.08 3.69 -3.50
CA TYR A 261 -23.96 3.29 -4.34
C TYR A 261 -24.41 2.98 -5.76
N PHE A 262 -23.76 3.56 -6.74
CA PHE A 262 -24.10 3.46 -8.17
C PHE A 262 -23.70 2.12 -8.79
N GLY A 263 -22.84 1.34 -8.15
CA GLY A 263 -22.34 0.04 -8.60
C GLY A 263 -23.14 -1.13 -8.00
N THR A 264 -22.55 -2.33 -8.04
CA THR A 264 -23.15 -3.53 -7.43
C THR A 264 -23.21 -3.35 -5.91
N ALA A 265 -24.41 -3.48 -5.34
CA ALA A 265 -24.61 -3.35 -3.90
C ALA A 265 -23.80 -4.41 -3.13
N ALA A 266 -23.19 -4.01 -2.04
CA ALA A 266 -22.52 -4.94 -1.12
C ALA A 266 -23.50 -6.01 -0.62
N ILE A 267 -23.03 -7.24 -0.45
CA ILE A 267 -23.89 -8.39 -0.08
C ILE A 267 -24.24 -8.33 1.41
N MET A 268 -23.23 -8.13 2.26
CA MET A 268 -23.45 -7.99 3.69
C MET A 268 -24.03 -6.61 4.00
N GLU A 269 -25.02 -6.54 4.90
CA GLU A 269 -25.60 -5.27 5.35
C GLU A 269 -24.66 -4.50 6.27
N ARG A 270 -23.88 -5.24 7.06
CA ARG A 270 -22.91 -4.69 8.01
C ARG A 270 -21.65 -5.54 8.07
N VAL A 271 -20.50 -4.87 8.12
CA VAL A 271 -19.20 -5.46 8.44
C VAL A 271 -18.67 -4.78 9.70
N VAL A 272 -18.33 -5.56 10.71
CA VAL A 272 -17.68 -5.09 11.93
C VAL A 272 -16.22 -5.53 11.87
N ILE A 273 -15.31 -4.59 11.88
CA ILE A 273 -13.87 -4.84 11.92
C ILE A 273 -13.42 -4.62 13.36
N ARG A 274 -12.85 -5.65 13.99
CA ARG A 274 -12.31 -5.60 15.36
C ARG A 274 -10.81 -5.54 15.34
N PHE A 275 -10.26 -4.65 16.14
CA PHE A 275 -8.81 -4.50 16.31
C PHE A 275 -8.32 -5.34 17.48
N TYR A 276 -7.27 -6.11 17.25
CA TYR A 276 -6.60 -6.91 18.28
C TYR A 276 -5.16 -6.41 18.46
N ALA A 277 -4.70 -6.44 19.68
CA ALA A 277 -3.38 -5.90 20.04
C ALA A 277 -2.23 -6.71 19.41
N ASP A 278 -2.44 -8.01 19.19
CA ASP A 278 -1.43 -8.92 18.67
C ASP A 278 -2.03 -10.13 17.95
N ALA A 279 -1.17 -10.89 17.28
CA ALA A 279 -1.54 -12.09 16.52
C ALA A 279 -2.15 -13.20 17.40
N ALA A 280 -1.70 -13.35 18.65
CA ALA A 280 -2.20 -14.38 19.55
C ALA A 280 -3.65 -14.12 19.97
N SER A 281 -3.98 -12.85 20.30
CA SER A 281 -5.35 -12.46 20.62
C SER A 281 -6.28 -12.57 19.39
N LEU A 282 -5.80 -12.25 18.20
CA LEU A 282 -6.51 -12.46 16.93
C LEU A 282 -6.80 -13.94 16.69
N ALA A 283 -5.80 -14.82 16.85
CA ALA A 283 -5.96 -16.27 16.70
C ALA A 283 -6.94 -16.85 17.74
N LEU A 284 -6.90 -16.36 18.99
CA LEU A 284 -7.82 -16.77 20.04
C LEU A 284 -9.27 -16.37 19.70
N ALA A 285 -9.48 -15.15 19.20
CA ALA A 285 -10.80 -14.67 18.78
C ALA A 285 -11.38 -15.52 17.63
N MET A 286 -10.54 -15.97 16.70
CA MET A 286 -10.95 -16.89 15.64
C MET A 286 -11.33 -18.28 16.21
N ARG A 287 -10.51 -18.83 17.13
CA ARG A 287 -10.78 -20.12 17.79
C ARG A 287 -12.03 -20.11 18.67
N SER A 288 -12.32 -19.00 19.35
CA SER A 288 -13.52 -18.84 20.17
C SER A 288 -14.80 -18.61 19.36
N GLY A 289 -14.67 -18.33 18.05
CA GLY A 289 -15.79 -17.99 17.18
C GLY A 289 -16.30 -16.55 17.33
N GLU A 290 -15.57 -15.68 18.02
CA GLU A 290 -15.90 -14.26 18.21
C GLU A 290 -15.87 -13.48 16.88
N ILE A 291 -15.01 -13.88 15.94
CA ILE A 291 -14.89 -13.33 14.60
C ILE A 291 -15.20 -14.41 13.55
N ASP A 292 -15.58 -13.96 12.35
CA ASP A 292 -15.86 -14.83 11.21
C ASP A 292 -14.65 -14.97 10.29
N ILE A 293 -13.81 -13.94 10.25
CA ILE A 293 -12.58 -13.85 9.45
C ILE A 293 -11.47 -13.29 10.32
N ALA A 294 -10.29 -13.91 10.30
CA ALA A 294 -9.02 -13.34 10.75
C ALA A 294 -8.21 -12.97 9.50
N TYR A 295 -7.95 -11.67 9.31
CA TYR A 295 -7.23 -11.18 8.14
C TYR A 295 -5.99 -10.41 8.53
N ARG A 296 -4.86 -10.89 8.01
CA ARG A 296 -3.46 -10.45 8.19
C ARG A 296 -2.87 -10.67 9.59
N ASN A 297 -1.56 -10.82 9.56
CA ASN A 297 -0.65 -10.82 10.73
C ASN A 297 -0.92 -11.92 11.77
N LEU A 298 -1.52 -13.06 11.37
CA LEU A 298 -1.42 -14.27 12.18
C LEU A 298 0.04 -14.71 12.29
N ASN A 299 0.43 -15.25 13.43
CA ASN A 299 1.73 -15.91 13.54
C ASN A 299 1.78 -17.12 12.60
N PRO A 300 2.95 -17.47 12.04
CA PRO A 300 3.08 -18.62 11.14
C PRO A 300 2.60 -19.95 11.76
N GLU A 301 2.86 -20.16 13.04
CA GLU A 301 2.40 -21.34 13.79
C GLU A 301 0.87 -21.39 13.89
N ASP A 302 0.24 -20.27 14.27
CA ASP A 302 -1.21 -20.16 14.37
C ASP A 302 -1.88 -20.39 13.02
N TYR A 303 -1.33 -19.80 11.95
CA TYR A 303 -1.84 -19.99 10.60
C TYR A 303 -1.77 -21.46 10.17
N ASN A 304 -0.65 -22.15 10.41
CA ASN A 304 -0.48 -23.56 10.10
C ASN A 304 -1.43 -24.47 10.89
N ASP A 305 -1.72 -24.15 12.14
CA ASP A 305 -2.74 -24.86 12.94
C ASP A 305 -4.13 -24.77 12.29
N PHE A 306 -4.46 -23.62 11.70
CA PHE A 306 -5.74 -23.45 11.00
C PHE A 306 -5.77 -24.18 9.65
N VAL A 307 -4.66 -24.22 8.90
CA VAL A 307 -4.56 -24.95 7.62
C VAL A 307 -4.92 -26.43 7.77
N GLY A 308 -4.49 -27.06 8.84
CA GLY A 308 -4.77 -28.47 9.13
C GLY A 308 -6.17 -28.74 9.72
N ASN A 309 -6.96 -27.73 10.03
CA ASN A 309 -8.21 -27.85 10.78
C ASN A 309 -9.45 -27.63 9.91
N THR A 310 -10.24 -28.68 9.68
CA THR A 310 -11.45 -28.63 8.83
C THR A 310 -12.58 -27.74 9.37
N ALA A 311 -12.49 -27.28 10.63
CA ALA A 311 -13.44 -26.29 11.19
C ALA A 311 -13.24 -24.88 10.62
N TYR A 312 -12.16 -24.65 9.86
CA TYR A 312 -11.81 -23.39 9.26
C TYR A 312 -11.45 -23.58 7.77
N ARG A 313 -11.42 -22.50 7.05
CA ARG A 313 -10.74 -22.36 5.77
C ARG A 313 -9.56 -21.42 5.98
N ALA A 314 -8.38 -21.85 5.60
CA ALA A 314 -7.18 -21.04 5.58
C ALA A 314 -6.73 -20.93 4.12
N GLU A 315 -6.64 -19.72 3.62
CA GLU A 315 -6.23 -19.45 2.24
C GLU A 315 -5.03 -18.52 2.23
N GLN A 316 -4.19 -18.73 1.24
CA GLN A 316 -2.99 -17.95 0.97
C GLN A 316 -3.04 -17.43 -0.46
N GLY A 317 -2.76 -16.15 -0.63
CA GLY A 317 -2.72 -15.49 -1.93
C GLY A 317 -1.39 -14.82 -2.18
N ASP A 318 -1.16 -14.48 -3.44
CA ASP A 318 0.02 -13.73 -3.84
C ASP A 318 0.02 -12.33 -3.21
N SER A 319 1.22 -11.84 -2.92
CA SER A 319 1.44 -10.51 -2.39
C SER A 319 2.59 -9.86 -3.15
N ALA A 320 2.53 -8.55 -3.29
CA ALA A 320 3.63 -7.77 -3.84
C ALA A 320 4.46 -7.08 -2.73
N VAL A 321 4.28 -7.47 -1.48
CA VAL A 321 5.04 -6.96 -0.34
C VAL A 321 6.38 -7.64 -0.24
N ILE A 322 7.44 -6.84 -0.22
CA ILE A 322 8.82 -7.32 -0.17
C ILE A 322 9.53 -6.92 1.12
N ARG A 323 10.53 -7.72 1.49
CA ARG A 323 11.39 -7.50 2.64
C ARG A 323 12.85 -7.57 2.20
N TYR A 324 13.63 -6.62 2.67
CA TYR A 324 15.02 -6.45 2.23
C TYR A 324 15.87 -5.80 3.33
N ILE A 325 17.17 -5.88 3.15
CA ILE A 325 18.16 -5.12 3.92
C ILE A 325 18.56 -3.90 3.12
N VAL A 326 18.70 -2.78 3.80
CA VAL A 326 19.24 -1.53 3.26
C VAL A 326 20.66 -1.35 3.73
N PHE A 327 21.56 -0.99 2.82
CA PHE A 327 22.92 -0.56 3.12
C PHE A 327 23.04 0.95 2.96
N ASN A 328 23.48 1.64 3.99
CA ASN A 328 23.84 3.06 3.89
C ASN A 328 25.16 3.19 3.12
N ASN A 329 25.09 3.64 1.88
CA ASN A 329 26.27 3.76 1.00
C ASN A 329 27.22 4.89 1.40
N GLN A 330 26.83 5.78 2.32
CA GLN A 330 27.73 6.78 2.93
C GLN A 330 28.51 6.24 4.12
N SER A 331 28.18 5.04 4.62
CA SER A 331 28.94 4.39 5.70
C SER A 331 30.34 4.03 5.22
N SER A 332 31.33 4.24 6.08
CA SER A 332 32.72 3.85 5.80
C SER A 332 32.91 2.34 5.59
N LYS A 333 31.99 1.51 6.08
CA LYS A 333 31.99 0.06 5.91
C LYS A 333 31.22 -0.38 4.66
N PHE A 334 30.02 0.19 4.48
CA PHE A 334 29.10 -0.22 3.42
C PHE A 334 29.17 0.66 2.16
N GLY A 335 30.00 1.69 2.12
CA GLY A 335 30.39 2.40 0.91
C GLY A 335 31.17 1.51 -0.07
N ASP A 336 31.93 0.54 0.43
CA ASP A 336 32.63 -0.45 -0.40
C ASP A 336 31.66 -1.55 -0.88
N LYS A 337 31.42 -1.62 -2.20
CA LYS A 337 30.51 -2.63 -2.76
C LYS A 337 30.97 -4.07 -2.54
N ARG A 338 32.26 -4.32 -2.39
CA ARG A 338 32.80 -5.67 -2.11
C ARG A 338 32.27 -6.21 -0.78
N VAL A 339 32.12 -5.35 0.21
CA VAL A 339 31.52 -5.71 1.51
C VAL A 339 30.04 -6.09 1.33
N ARG A 340 29.28 -5.31 0.59
CA ARG A 340 27.86 -5.59 0.34
C ARG A 340 27.67 -6.87 -0.47
N GLN A 341 28.49 -7.09 -1.49
CA GLN A 341 28.51 -8.33 -2.29
C GLN A 341 28.90 -9.55 -1.44
N ALA A 342 29.86 -9.42 -0.54
CA ALA A 342 30.24 -10.49 0.38
C ALA A 342 29.06 -10.91 1.28
N LEU A 343 28.33 -9.94 1.81
CA LEU A 343 27.15 -10.22 2.62
C LEU A 343 26.02 -10.84 1.78
N ALA A 344 25.90 -10.46 0.50
CA ALA A 344 24.94 -11.08 -0.43
C ALA A 344 25.27 -12.57 -0.70
N TYR A 345 26.55 -12.94 -0.86
CA TYR A 345 26.99 -14.33 -0.99
C TYR A 345 26.79 -15.16 0.28
N ALA A 346 26.89 -14.53 1.46
CA ALA A 346 26.80 -15.24 2.73
C ALA A 346 25.38 -15.47 3.20
N VAL A 347 24.41 -14.62 2.81
CA VAL A 347 23.02 -14.75 3.25
C VAL A 347 22.39 -16.06 2.76
N ASN A 348 21.60 -16.70 3.62
CA ASN A 348 20.79 -17.86 3.27
C ASN A 348 19.30 -17.52 3.45
N ARG A 349 18.57 -17.43 2.34
CA ARG A 349 17.15 -17.05 2.35
C ARG A 349 16.23 -18.21 2.71
N GLN A 350 16.61 -19.44 2.35
CA GLN A 350 15.76 -20.60 2.51
C GLN A 350 15.39 -20.89 4.00
N PRO A 351 16.33 -20.85 4.96
CA PRO A 351 15.96 -21.00 6.37
C PRO A 351 15.00 -19.93 6.89
N ILE A 352 15.02 -18.71 6.33
CA ILE A 352 14.03 -17.68 6.70
C ILE A 352 12.63 -18.17 6.36
N VAL A 353 12.45 -18.69 5.13
CA VAL A 353 11.16 -19.22 4.67
C VAL A 353 10.75 -20.47 5.45
N ASP A 354 11.68 -21.45 5.58
CA ASP A 354 11.35 -22.76 6.14
C ASP A 354 11.10 -22.72 7.65
N THR A 355 11.91 -21.95 8.39
CA THR A 355 11.91 -22.02 9.86
C THR A 355 11.20 -20.86 10.53
N VAL A 356 11.26 -19.63 9.97
CA VAL A 356 10.57 -18.49 10.56
C VAL A 356 9.14 -18.42 10.05
N PHE A 357 8.96 -18.61 8.75
CA PHE A 357 7.64 -18.47 8.11
C PHE A 357 6.93 -19.81 7.83
N LEU A 358 7.54 -20.95 8.17
CA LEU A 358 6.97 -22.29 8.02
C LEU A 358 6.40 -22.52 6.60
N ASN A 359 7.12 -22.07 5.59
CA ASN A 359 6.77 -22.08 4.16
C ASN A 359 5.55 -21.22 3.78
N SER A 360 5.18 -20.24 4.60
CA SER A 360 4.10 -19.30 4.31
C SER A 360 4.55 -18.03 3.59
N THR A 361 5.78 -17.97 3.12
CA THR A 361 6.38 -16.91 2.29
C THR A 361 7.25 -17.54 1.20
N GLN A 362 7.90 -16.72 0.38
CA GLN A 362 8.86 -17.21 -0.62
C GLN A 362 10.16 -16.38 -0.61
N PRO A 363 11.33 -17.00 -0.91
CA PRO A 363 12.57 -16.25 -1.05
C PRO A 363 12.44 -15.22 -2.17
N LEU A 364 13.09 -14.07 -2.03
CA LEU A 364 13.09 -13.01 -3.02
C LEU A 364 14.52 -12.72 -3.51
N TYR A 365 14.67 -12.62 -4.82
CA TYR A 365 15.98 -12.46 -5.48
C TYR A 365 16.06 -11.20 -6.35
N SER A 366 15.08 -10.30 -6.24
CA SER A 366 15.06 -8.97 -6.83
C SER A 366 14.28 -8.01 -5.93
N LEU A 367 14.36 -6.69 -6.15
CA LEU A 367 13.40 -5.75 -5.55
C LEU A 367 12.04 -5.82 -6.24
N ILE A 368 11.98 -6.14 -7.52
CA ILE A 368 10.71 -6.38 -8.23
C ILE A 368 10.15 -7.72 -7.72
N PRO A 369 8.90 -7.79 -7.24
CA PRO A 369 8.31 -9.01 -6.72
C PRO A 369 8.18 -10.11 -7.77
N SER A 370 8.34 -11.36 -7.36
CA SER A 370 8.02 -12.51 -8.18
C SER A 370 6.54 -12.47 -8.64
N GLY A 371 6.30 -12.81 -9.90
CA GLY A 371 4.97 -12.73 -10.52
C GLY A 371 4.60 -11.35 -11.08
N MET A 372 5.42 -10.33 -10.88
CA MET A 372 5.26 -9.03 -11.51
C MET A 372 6.02 -8.97 -12.84
N PHE A 373 5.47 -8.21 -13.81
CA PHE A 373 6.15 -7.96 -15.09
C PHE A 373 7.59 -7.49 -14.88
N GLY A 374 8.52 -7.95 -15.69
CA GLY A 374 9.93 -7.57 -15.64
C GLY A 374 10.72 -8.12 -14.44
N HIS A 375 10.15 -9.04 -13.63
CA HIS A 375 10.89 -9.68 -12.54
C HIS A 375 11.97 -10.62 -13.07
N GLU A 376 13.16 -10.52 -12.49
CA GLU A 376 14.27 -11.46 -12.73
C GLU A 376 14.93 -11.87 -11.41
N ASP A 377 15.30 -13.15 -11.29
CA ASP A 377 15.99 -13.70 -10.11
C ASP A 377 17.49 -13.38 -10.11
N VAL A 378 17.86 -12.10 -10.30
CA VAL A 378 19.27 -11.66 -10.49
C VAL A 378 20.16 -12.01 -9.31
N PHE A 379 19.64 -11.95 -8.07
CA PHE A 379 20.41 -12.33 -6.87
C PHE A 379 20.55 -13.86 -6.73
N LEU A 380 19.65 -14.66 -7.27
CA LEU A 380 19.78 -16.12 -7.27
C LEU A 380 20.93 -16.56 -8.18
N THR A 381 21.00 -15.98 -9.37
CA THR A 381 22.03 -16.32 -10.36
C THR A 381 23.40 -15.79 -9.98
N ARG A 382 23.48 -14.56 -9.45
CA ARG A 382 24.74 -13.88 -9.15
C ARG A 382 25.28 -14.20 -7.76
N TYR A 383 24.42 -14.39 -6.76
CA TYR A 383 24.78 -14.59 -5.36
C TYR A 383 24.23 -15.91 -4.79
N ALA A 384 24.33 -17.01 -5.55
CA ALA A 384 24.17 -18.32 -4.97
C ALA A 384 25.09 -18.44 -3.75
N ARG A 385 24.53 -18.89 -2.61
CA ARG A 385 25.26 -18.91 -1.32
C ARG A 385 26.65 -19.53 -1.45
N ASN A 386 27.70 -18.76 -1.16
CA ASN A 386 29.09 -19.16 -1.29
C ASN A 386 29.96 -18.45 -0.26
N LEU A 387 30.25 -19.12 0.85
CA LEU A 387 31.06 -18.55 1.94
C LEU A 387 32.51 -18.28 1.51
N ALA A 388 33.09 -19.08 0.61
CA ALA A 388 34.43 -18.85 0.13
C ALA A 388 34.55 -17.58 -0.72
N ALA A 389 33.54 -17.31 -1.58
CA ALA A 389 33.48 -16.06 -2.33
C ALA A 389 33.28 -14.85 -1.39
N ALA A 390 32.42 -14.99 -0.37
CA ALA A 390 32.20 -13.97 0.65
C ALA A 390 33.51 -13.64 1.40
N GLN A 391 34.26 -14.66 1.83
CA GLN A 391 35.54 -14.50 2.51
C GLN A 391 36.61 -13.85 1.62
N ALA A 392 36.67 -14.20 0.33
CA ALA A 392 37.59 -13.56 -0.61
C ALA A 392 37.31 -12.06 -0.73
N LEU A 393 36.04 -11.66 -0.96
CA LEU A 393 35.66 -10.26 -1.06
C LEU A 393 35.92 -9.48 0.24
N LEU A 394 35.63 -10.09 1.41
CA LEU A 394 35.97 -9.47 2.70
C LEU A 394 37.48 -9.29 2.87
N THR A 395 38.30 -10.26 2.44
CA THR A 395 39.75 -10.15 2.47
C THR A 395 40.23 -9.01 1.57
N ASP A 396 39.72 -8.92 0.35
CA ASP A 396 40.02 -7.84 -0.59
C ASP A 396 39.59 -6.46 -0.08
N ALA A 397 38.57 -6.42 0.78
CA ALA A 397 38.12 -5.22 1.48
C ALA A 397 38.91 -4.93 2.78
N GLY A 398 39.91 -5.75 3.14
CA GLY A 398 40.77 -5.53 4.30
C GLY A 398 40.34 -6.20 5.60
N TYR A 399 39.32 -7.07 5.58
CA TYR A 399 38.87 -7.82 6.75
C TYR A 399 39.51 -9.21 6.84
N SER A 400 39.53 -9.78 8.05
CA SER A 400 40.09 -11.11 8.32
C SER A 400 39.42 -11.72 9.56
N THR A 401 39.80 -12.94 9.92
CA THR A 401 39.34 -13.56 11.17
C THR A 401 39.83 -12.84 12.43
N SER A 402 40.94 -12.10 12.34
CA SER A 402 41.50 -11.27 13.42
C SER A 402 41.00 -9.81 13.38
N THR A 403 40.66 -9.30 12.19
CA THR A 403 40.13 -7.93 11.99
C THR A 403 38.77 -8.04 11.33
N LYS A 404 37.77 -8.36 12.15
CA LYS A 404 36.41 -8.64 11.66
C LYS A 404 35.66 -7.37 11.25
N LEU A 405 34.83 -7.50 10.24
CA LEU A 405 33.75 -6.54 9.95
C LEU A 405 32.74 -6.57 11.08
N ALA A 406 32.69 -5.53 11.91
CA ALA A 406 31.74 -5.43 13.03
C ALA A 406 30.72 -4.31 12.81
N PHE A 407 29.43 -4.60 12.97
CA PHE A 407 28.35 -3.63 12.81
C PHE A 407 27.08 -4.04 13.60
N THR A 408 26.13 -3.12 13.68
CA THR A 408 24.80 -3.38 14.24
C THR A 408 23.79 -3.49 13.11
N LEU A 409 23.10 -4.64 13.03
CA LEU A 409 21.91 -4.81 12.19
C LEU A 409 20.68 -4.33 12.97
N TRP A 410 20.01 -3.32 12.44
CA TRP A 410 18.83 -2.74 13.04
C TRP A 410 17.55 -3.34 12.44
N TYR A 411 16.51 -3.48 13.25
CA TYR A 411 15.16 -3.90 12.84
C TYR A 411 14.09 -3.19 13.67
N THR A 412 12.83 -3.27 13.23
CA THR A 412 11.68 -2.79 14.02
C THR A 412 10.88 -3.98 14.52
N PRO A 413 10.52 -4.05 15.82
CA PRO A 413 10.03 -5.31 16.42
C PRO A 413 8.57 -5.63 16.10
N SER A 414 7.76 -4.64 15.70
CA SER A 414 6.30 -4.79 15.64
C SER A 414 5.66 -4.39 14.30
N ARG A 415 6.30 -3.52 13.52
CA ARG A 415 5.71 -2.95 12.29
C ARG A 415 5.31 -3.97 11.24
N TYR A 416 6.09 -5.05 11.11
CA TYR A 416 5.94 -6.07 10.07
C TYR A 416 5.57 -7.45 10.65
N GLY A 417 5.00 -7.51 11.83
CA GLY A 417 4.72 -8.72 12.58
C GLY A 417 5.80 -9.03 13.62
N THR A 418 5.71 -10.19 14.24
CA THR A 418 6.56 -10.61 15.37
C THR A 418 7.85 -11.31 14.96
N THR A 419 8.03 -11.61 13.67
CA THR A 419 9.11 -12.47 13.14
C THR A 419 10.42 -11.74 12.85
N GLU A 420 10.47 -10.41 12.96
CA GLU A 420 11.64 -9.61 12.57
C GLU A 420 12.92 -9.96 13.35
N ALA A 421 12.80 -10.23 14.64
CA ALA A 421 13.92 -10.62 15.49
C ALA A 421 14.52 -11.98 15.06
N ASP A 422 13.65 -12.93 14.70
CA ASP A 422 14.06 -14.27 14.26
C ASP A 422 14.76 -14.21 12.92
N VAL A 423 14.22 -13.42 11.98
CA VAL A 423 14.88 -13.15 10.68
C VAL A 423 16.24 -12.49 10.89
N ALA A 424 16.33 -11.44 11.72
CA ALA A 424 17.58 -10.76 12.01
C ALA A 424 18.62 -11.74 12.62
N THR A 425 18.16 -12.68 13.44
CA THR A 425 19.00 -13.72 14.05
C THR A 425 19.56 -14.69 12.99
N LEU A 426 18.72 -15.16 12.06
CA LEU A 426 19.17 -16.05 10.99
C LEU A 426 20.16 -15.34 10.03
N VAL A 427 19.86 -14.07 9.69
CA VAL A 427 20.76 -13.26 8.86
C VAL A 427 22.11 -13.05 9.55
N LYS A 428 22.12 -12.71 10.85
CA LYS A 428 23.33 -12.63 11.68
C LYS A 428 24.12 -13.93 11.63
N GLN A 429 23.48 -15.05 11.89
CA GLN A 429 24.14 -16.37 11.89
C GLN A 429 24.78 -16.65 10.54
N ALA A 430 24.06 -16.44 9.43
CA ALA A 430 24.56 -16.68 8.09
C ALA A 430 25.80 -15.84 7.76
N TRP A 431 25.85 -14.59 8.20
CA TRP A 431 27.00 -13.72 8.00
C TRP A 431 28.20 -14.08 8.89
N GLU A 432 27.95 -14.43 10.15
CA GLU A 432 28.99 -14.83 11.11
C GLU A 432 29.64 -16.17 10.76
N GLU A 433 28.97 -17.05 9.98
CA GLU A 433 29.58 -18.28 9.44
C GLU A 433 30.82 -18.02 8.55
N THR A 434 30.96 -16.83 7.99
CA THR A 434 32.20 -16.44 7.30
C THR A 434 33.42 -16.44 8.24
N GLY A 435 33.22 -16.39 9.56
CA GLY A 435 34.29 -16.19 10.56
C GLY A 435 34.90 -14.78 10.59
N MET A 436 34.57 -13.93 9.60
CA MET A 436 35.14 -12.61 9.37
C MET A 436 34.13 -11.47 9.68
N VAL A 437 32.92 -11.79 10.07
CA VAL A 437 31.86 -10.84 10.42
C VAL A 437 31.46 -11.02 11.88
N THR A 438 31.07 -9.92 12.55
CA THR A 438 30.43 -9.90 13.88
C THR A 438 29.26 -8.95 13.85
N VAL A 439 28.06 -9.45 14.17
CA VAL A 439 26.83 -8.67 14.12
C VAL A 439 26.23 -8.49 15.51
N THR A 440 25.95 -7.25 15.88
CA THR A 440 25.08 -6.92 17.01
C THR A 440 23.66 -6.69 16.50
N LEU A 441 22.65 -7.23 17.15
CA LEU A 441 21.26 -6.96 16.83
C LEU A 441 20.73 -5.85 17.73
N ASN A 442 20.01 -4.89 17.15
CA ASN A 442 19.30 -3.87 17.92
C ASN A 442 18.00 -3.46 17.24
N SER A 443 17.04 -2.94 18.01
CA SER A 443 15.72 -2.58 17.50
C SER A 443 15.25 -1.24 18.00
N GLN A 444 14.33 -0.63 17.25
CA GLN A 444 13.60 0.57 17.65
C GLN A 444 12.14 0.48 17.18
N GLU A 445 11.24 1.09 17.93
CA GLU A 445 9.84 1.23 17.53
C GLU A 445 9.71 2.08 16.26
N TRP A 446 8.70 1.80 15.45
CA TRP A 446 8.59 2.28 14.07
C TRP A 446 8.78 3.79 13.90
N GLY A 447 8.16 4.62 14.74
CA GLY A 447 8.28 6.08 14.63
C GLY A 447 9.73 6.57 14.76
N THR A 448 10.43 6.09 15.81
CA THR A 448 11.85 6.40 16.04
C THR A 448 12.73 5.74 14.97
N TYR A 449 12.43 4.50 14.60
CA TYR A 449 13.15 3.75 13.57
C TYR A 449 13.17 4.50 12.24
N ARG A 450 11.99 4.98 11.79
CA ARG A 450 11.84 5.77 10.57
C ARG A 450 12.65 7.06 10.60
N THR A 451 12.63 7.78 11.71
CA THR A 451 13.44 8.99 11.88
C THR A 451 14.94 8.67 11.82
N SER A 452 15.37 7.62 12.51
CA SER A 452 16.77 7.22 12.60
C SER A 452 17.36 6.83 11.22
N PHE A 453 16.69 5.98 10.44
CA PHE A 453 17.22 5.61 9.14
C PHE A 453 17.23 6.77 8.14
N ARG A 454 16.21 7.65 8.16
CA ARG A 454 16.16 8.83 7.30
C ARG A 454 17.25 9.87 7.62
N GLN A 455 17.71 9.90 8.86
CA GLN A 455 18.82 10.75 9.30
C GLN A 455 20.20 10.09 9.11
N GLY A 456 20.27 8.88 8.57
CA GLY A 456 21.51 8.15 8.36
C GLY A 456 22.15 7.59 9.64
N ALA A 457 21.38 7.46 10.73
CA ALA A 457 21.87 6.90 11.98
C ALA A 457 22.17 5.40 11.90
N PHE A 458 21.61 4.70 10.92
CA PHE A 458 21.85 3.27 10.71
C PHE A 458 22.79 3.04 9.53
N GLU A 459 23.79 2.17 9.72
CA GLU A 459 24.68 1.74 8.66
C GLU A 459 24.03 0.61 7.82
N ILE A 460 23.23 -0.25 8.47
CA ILE A 460 22.56 -1.40 7.84
C ILE A 460 21.30 -1.73 8.66
N PHE A 461 20.20 -2.02 7.97
CA PHE A 461 18.92 -2.27 8.64
C PHE A 461 17.92 -3.03 7.76
N LEU A 462 16.94 -3.70 8.40
CA LEU A 462 15.81 -4.37 7.76
C LEU A 462 14.69 -3.37 7.43
N LEU A 463 14.11 -3.50 6.24
CA LEU A 463 12.95 -2.70 5.85
C LEU A 463 12.00 -3.53 4.97
N GLY A 464 10.80 -3.03 4.73
CA GLY A 464 9.85 -3.63 3.82
C GLY A 464 9.09 -2.59 3.01
N TRP A 465 8.48 -3.03 1.93
CA TRP A 465 7.69 -2.22 1.05
C TRP A 465 6.32 -2.83 0.77
N PHE A 466 5.29 -2.01 0.88
CA PHE A 466 3.93 -2.28 0.43
C PHE A 466 3.70 -1.44 -0.82
N PRO A 467 3.30 -2.04 -1.95
CA PRO A 467 3.17 -1.28 -3.19
C PRO A 467 2.00 -0.29 -3.15
N ASP A 468 2.22 0.89 -3.73
CA ASP A 468 1.18 1.88 -3.96
C ASP A 468 0.34 1.53 -5.19
N TYR A 469 0.99 0.94 -6.19
CA TYR A 469 0.40 0.44 -7.43
C TYR A 469 1.21 -0.75 -7.94
N LEU A 470 0.57 -1.64 -8.70
CA LEU A 470 1.16 -2.88 -9.18
C LEU A 470 1.96 -2.66 -10.46
N ASP A 471 3.15 -2.08 -10.32
CA ASP A 471 4.08 -1.84 -11.42
C ASP A 471 5.52 -1.91 -10.94
N PRO A 472 6.48 -2.43 -11.74
CA PRO A 472 7.91 -2.42 -11.40
C PRO A 472 8.47 -1.05 -11.04
N ASP A 473 7.93 0.03 -11.60
CA ASP A 473 8.33 1.41 -11.27
C ASP A 473 8.23 1.69 -9.77
N ASN A 474 7.24 1.11 -9.09
CA ASN A 474 7.05 1.25 -7.64
C ASN A 474 8.14 0.54 -6.80
N TYR A 475 9.00 -0.24 -7.45
CA TYR A 475 10.10 -0.99 -6.82
C TYR A 475 11.49 -0.54 -7.27
N VAL A 476 11.57 0.27 -8.30
CA VAL A 476 12.85 0.80 -8.77
C VAL A 476 12.99 2.30 -8.51
N THR A 477 11.99 3.11 -8.83
CA THR A 477 12.05 4.57 -8.65
C THR A 477 12.25 5.00 -7.20
N PRO A 478 11.44 4.55 -6.20
CA PRO A 478 11.62 5.00 -4.81
C PRO A 478 12.95 4.56 -4.19
N PHE A 479 13.50 3.44 -4.63
CA PHE A 479 14.67 2.82 -4.00
C PHE A 479 15.99 3.20 -4.66
N LEU A 480 16.01 3.36 -5.98
CA LEU A 480 17.23 3.41 -6.76
C LEU A 480 17.44 4.77 -7.45
N HIS A 481 16.40 5.57 -7.64
CA HIS A 481 16.49 6.87 -8.30
C HIS A 481 17.00 7.94 -7.33
N TYR A 482 18.29 8.30 -7.44
CA TYR A 482 18.92 9.27 -6.55
C TYR A 482 18.39 10.69 -6.74
N ALA A 483 18.25 11.13 -8.01
CA ALA A 483 17.82 12.50 -8.32
C ALA A 483 16.43 12.85 -7.77
N SER A 484 15.54 11.87 -7.57
CA SER A 484 14.23 12.10 -6.93
C SER A 484 14.28 12.18 -5.40
N GLY A 485 15.45 11.97 -4.78
CA GLY A 485 15.60 11.89 -3.33
C GLY A 485 15.10 10.59 -2.70
N GLY A 486 14.69 9.60 -3.51
CA GLY A 486 14.19 8.30 -3.03
C GLY A 486 15.22 7.57 -2.19
N THR A 487 16.46 7.44 -2.68
CA THR A 487 17.54 6.72 -1.96
C THR A 487 17.84 7.32 -0.58
N ALA A 488 17.76 8.64 -0.42
CA ALA A 488 17.90 9.30 0.87
C ALA A 488 16.69 9.05 1.78
N SER A 489 15.47 9.09 1.21
CA SER A 489 14.23 8.83 1.95
C SER A 489 14.17 7.41 2.52
N PHE A 490 14.82 6.44 1.84
CA PHE A 490 14.93 5.05 2.30
C PHE A 490 16.27 4.74 3.00
N GLY A 491 17.13 5.74 3.22
CA GLY A 491 18.35 5.63 4.01
C GLY A 491 19.49 4.85 3.36
N SER A 492 19.45 4.62 2.04
CA SER A 492 20.55 3.98 1.32
C SER A 492 21.60 4.97 0.82
N TRP A 493 21.20 6.21 0.49
CA TRP A 493 22.04 7.23 -0.16
C TRP A 493 22.84 6.69 -1.34
N TYR A 494 22.32 5.65 -1.99
CA TYR A 494 22.93 5.08 -3.17
C TYR A 494 22.80 6.07 -4.33
N GLN A 495 23.86 6.22 -5.11
CA GLN A 495 23.93 7.12 -6.25
C GLN A 495 24.54 6.43 -7.46
N ASN A 496 23.82 6.44 -8.58
CA ASN A 496 24.29 5.95 -9.87
C ASN A 496 23.52 6.66 -11.00
N ASP A 497 24.16 7.64 -11.63
CA ASP A 497 23.53 8.49 -12.67
C ASP A 497 23.09 7.68 -13.91
N THR A 498 23.78 6.58 -14.23
CA THR A 498 23.36 5.69 -15.32
C THR A 498 22.08 4.95 -14.98
N LEU A 499 21.96 4.52 -13.72
CA LEU A 499 20.76 3.85 -13.24
C LEU A 499 19.57 4.81 -13.16
N ASP A 500 19.78 6.06 -12.75
CA ASP A 500 18.74 7.10 -12.79
C ASP A 500 18.18 7.25 -14.21
N GLN A 501 19.05 7.29 -15.24
CA GLN A 501 18.61 7.37 -16.65
C GLN A 501 17.80 6.14 -17.10
N LEU A 502 18.18 4.93 -16.69
CA LEU A 502 17.42 3.73 -17.00
C LEU A 502 16.05 3.73 -16.32
N ILE A 503 15.98 4.21 -15.07
CA ILE A 503 14.72 4.33 -14.32
C ILE A 503 13.79 5.37 -14.98
N GLU A 504 14.31 6.50 -15.39
CA GLU A 504 13.55 7.49 -16.15
C GLU A 504 13.06 6.93 -17.50
N LEU A 505 13.92 6.17 -18.20
CA LEU A 505 13.59 5.57 -19.48
C LEU A 505 12.44 4.55 -19.34
N GLN A 506 12.52 3.59 -18.39
CA GLN A 506 11.49 2.58 -18.19
C GLN A 506 10.11 3.20 -17.90
N ALA A 507 10.09 4.33 -17.17
CA ALA A 507 8.85 5.04 -16.84
C ALA A 507 8.15 5.67 -18.06
N THR A 508 8.84 5.80 -19.20
CA THR A 508 8.29 6.35 -20.45
C THR A 508 7.90 5.28 -21.47
N GLN A 509 8.30 4.03 -21.25
CA GLN A 509 8.07 2.91 -22.16
C GLN A 509 6.67 2.28 -21.95
N GLY A 510 6.17 1.58 -22.97
CA GLY A 510 4.88 0.88 -22.88
C GLY A 510 4.84 -0.11 -21.71
N ILE A 511 3.74 -0.15 -20.98
CA ILE A 511 3.63 -0.78 -19.64
C ILE A 511 4.10 -2.25 -19.60
N THR A 512 3.94 -2.98 -20.70
CA THR A 512 4.39 -4.37 -20.86
C THR A 512 5.18 -4.57 -22.16
N SER A 513 5.88 -3.53 -22.64
CA SER A 513 6.66 -3.63 -23.88
C SER A 513 7.95 -4.42 -23.66
N THR A 514 8.46 -5.05 -24.71
CA THR A 514 9.75 -5.76 -24.69
C THR A 514 10.92 -4.82 -24.37
N GLU A 515 10.84 -3.57 -24.83
CA GLU A 515 11.85 -2.55 -24.56
C GLU A 515 11.91 -2.22 -23.07
N ARG A 516 10.73 -2.11 -22.42
CA ARG A 516 10.66 -1.88 -20.98
C ARG A 516 11.16 -3.07 -20.19
N ASP A 517 10.81 -4.29 -20.62
CA ASP A 517 11.29 -5.54 -20.02
C ASP A 517 12.81 -5.59 -20.00
N GLN A 518 13.47 -5.28 -21.13
CA GLN A 518 14.92 -5.19 -21.21
C GLN A 518 15.51 -4.09 -20.30
N THR A 519 14.88 -2.92 -20.27
CA THR A 519 15.34 -1.82 -19.40
C THR A 519 15.25 -2.20 -17.92
N LEU A 520 14.17 -2.91 -17.53
CA LEU A 520 14.01 -3.43 -16.16
C LEU A 520 15.04 -4.51 -15.82
N ALA A 521 15.41 -5.36 -16.79
CA ALA A 521 16.50 -6.32 -16.64
C ALA A 521 17.83 -5.61 -16.38
N ASP A 522 18.16 -4.59 -17.16
CA ASP A 522 19.39 -3.80 -17.01
C ASP A 522 19.44 -3.08 -15.64
N ILE A 523 18.29 -2.59 -15.15
CA ILE A 523 18.16 -1.99 -13.80
C ILE A 523 18.45 -3.03 -12.71
N GLN A 524 17.88 -4.23 -12.83
CA GLN A 524 18.07 -5.31 -11.85
C GLN A 524 19.50 -5.84 -11.86
N ASP A 525 20.13 -5.90 -13.02
CA ASP A 525 21.55 -6.24 -13.14
C ASP A 525 22.46 -5.22 -12.45
N ALA A 526 22.20 -3.93 -12.62
CA ALA A 526 22.94 -2.87 -11.93
C ALA A 526 22.70 -2.92 -10.40
N LEU A 527 21.47 -3.15 -9.98
CA LEU A 527 21.12 -3.38 -8.57
C LEU A 527 21.93 -4.54 -7.97
N ALA A 528 22.01 -5.66 -8.68
CA ALA A 528 22.75 -6.84 -8.22
C ALA A 528 24.27 -6.63 -8.29
N ASP A 529 24.80 -5.79 -9.18
CA ASP A 529 26.23 -5.47 -9.20
C ASP A 529 26.63 -4.60 -7.99
N ASP A 530 25.85 -3.58 -7.67
CA ASP A 530 26.18 -2.61 -6.63
C ASP A 530 25.65 -2.96 -5.24
N VAL A 531 24.62 -3.79 -5.15
CA VAL A 531 23.99 -4.29 -3.90
C VAL A 531 23.67 -3.16 -2.89
N PRO A 532 22.99 -2.07 -3.27
CA PRO A 532 22.58 -1.06 -2.29
C PRO A 532 21.44 -1.58 -1.38
N TYR A 533 20.71 -2.58 -1.87
CA TYR A 533 19.68 -3.34 -1.17
C TYR A 533 19.92 -4.83 -1.33
N LEU A 534 19.57 -5.61 -0.33
CA LEU A 534 19.63 -7.07 -0.37
C LEU A 534 18.22 -7.64 -0.18
N PRO A 535 17.53 -8.06 -1.27
CA PRO A 535 16.23 -8.70 -1.18
C PRO A 535 16.31 -9.98 -0.35
N LEU A 536 15.33 -10.25 0.51
CA LEU A 536 15.31 -11.41 1.39
C LEU A 536 14.12 -12.34 1.12
N TRP A 537 12.89 -11.83 1.27
CA TRP A 537 11.68 -12.60 1.00
C TRP A 537 10.52 -11.72 0.54
N GLN A 538 9.59 -12.35 -0.13
CA GLN A 538 8.29 -11.80 -0.50
C GLN A 538 7.23 -12.44 0.39
N THR A 539 6.37 -11.60 0.97
CA THR A 539 5.28 -12.11 1.82
C THR A 539 4.17 -12.71 0.96
N THR A 540 3.26 -13.42 1.61
CA THR A 540 1.97 -13.81 1.05
C THR A 540 0.85 -13.18 1.86
N GLN A 541 -0.32 -13.04 1.26
CA GLN A 541 -1.52 -12.70 2.00
C GLN A 541 -2.06 -13.96 2.68
N GLN A 542 -2.53 -13.83 3.90
CA GLN A 542 -3.11 -14.93 4.66
C GLN A 542 -4.47 -14.52 5.21
N VAL A 543 -5.43 -15.42 5.11
CA VAL A 543 -6.76 -15.26 5.69
C VAL A 543 -7.22 -16.58 6.27
N VAL A 544 -7.84 -16.52 7.44
CA VAL A 544 -8.53 -17.67 8.05
C VAL A 544 -9.97 -17.28 8.28
N TYR A 545 -10.90 -18.15 7.90
CA TYR A 545 -12.32 -17.85 8.04
C TYR A 545 -13.17 -19.08 8.29
N LYS A 546 -14.39 -18.87 8.79
CA LYS A 546 -15.38 -19.93 9.04
C LYS A 546 -15.85 -20.54 7.72
N PRO A 547 -16.17 -21.86 7.65
CA PRO A 547 -16.59 -22.53 6.43
C PRO A 547 -17.84 -21.98 5.75
N ASN A 548 -18.71 -21.28 6.49
CA ASN A 548 -19.91 -20.62 5.98
C ASN A 548 -19.64 -19.23 5.36
N VAL A 549 -18.40 -18.74 5.42
CA VAL A 549 -17.98 -17.53 4.72
C VAL A 549 -17.54 -17.90 3.30
N SER A 550 -17.83 -17.03 2.34
CA SER A 550 -17.40 -17.15 0.93
C SER A 550 -17.20 -15.77 0.30
N GLY A 551 -16.67 -15.71 -0.92
CA GLY A 551 -16.40 -14.47 -1.64
C GLY A 551 -15.07 -13.80 -1.22
N VAL A 552 -14.19 -14.53 -0.53
CA VAL A 552 -12.82 -14.10 -0.26
C VAL A 552 -12.05 -14.05 -1.57
N VAL A 553 -11.34 -12.95 -1.82
CA VAL A 553 -10.45 -12.76 -2.97
C VAL A 553 -9.14 -12.18 -2.43
N LEU A 554 -8.05 -12.89 -2.67
CA LEU A 554 -6.69 -12.46 -2.34
C LEU A 554 -5.94 -12.25 -3.66
N ASP A 555 -5.42 -11.06 -3.87
CA ASP A 555 -4.64 -10.72 -5.06
C ASP A 555 -3.47 -9.77 -4.73
N GLN A 556 -2.58 -9.58 -5.68
CA GLN A 556 -1.39 -8.74 -5.48
C GLN A 556 -1.71 -7.28 -5.12
N SER A 557 -2.90 -6.77 -5.47
CA SER A 557 -3.32 -5.41 -5.07
C SER A 557 -3.53 -5.27 -3.56
N GLN A 558 -3.64 -6.40 -2.86
CA GLN A 558 -3.93 -6.49 -1.44
C GLN A 558 -5.24 -5.79 -1.02
N PHE A 559 -6.09 -5.49 -1.97
CA PHE A 559 -7.42 -4.96 -1.71
C PHE A 559 -8.34 -6.04 -1.14
N PHE A 560 -8.57 -6.04 0.16
CA PHE A 560 -9.51 -6.96 0.80
C PHE A 560 -10.92 -6.42 0.65
N ARG A 561 -11.69 -7.05 -0.24
CA ARG A 561 -13.02 -6.58 -0.70
C ARG A 561 -14.11 -7.06 0.23
N TYR A 562 -14.52 -6.26 1.21
CA TYR A 562 -15.63 -6.62 2.11
C TYR A 562 -16.96 -6.77 1.38
N PHE A 563 -17.15 -6.08 0.25
CA PHE A 563 -18.41 -6.08 -0.48
C PHE A 563 -18.68 -7.37 -1.28
N THR A 564 -17.67 -8.21 -1.52
CA THR A 564 -17.82 -9.54 -2.16
C THR A 564 -18.15 -10.63 -1.16
N LEU A 565 -17.91 -10.41 0.14
CA LEU A 565 -18.06 -11.41 1.18
C LEU A 565 -19.51 -11.78 1.45
N ARG A 566 -19.73 -13.06 1.81
CA ARG A 566 -21.05 -13.64 2.13
C ARG A 566 -20.92 -14.55 3.33
N VAL A 567 -21.98 -14.59 4.14
CA VAL A 567 -22.18 -15.59 5.20
C VAL A 567 -23.43 -16.39 4.86
N ALA A 568 -23.27 -17.74 4.74
CA ALA A 568 -24.37 -18.66 4.47
C ALA A 568 -25.24 -18.93 5.71
#